data_76b7b425cec08e58f5396f9a392deb3d
#
_entry.id   76b7b425cec08e58f5396f9a392deb3d
#
_cell.length_a   1.000
_cell.length_b   1.000
_cell.length_c   1.000
_cell.angle_alpha   90.00
_cell.angle_beta   90.00
_cell.angle_gamma   90.00
#
_symmetry.space_group_name_H-M   'P 1'
#
loop_
_entity.id
_entity.type
_entity.pdbx_description
1 polymer ?
#
loop_
_entity_poly.entity_id
_entity_poly.type
_entity_poly.pdbx_seq_one_letter_code
_entity_poly.pdbx_strand_id
1 'polypeptide(L)'
;VPELNRGYIKPVFNVTSAKLMEMISQMNQDVFADSPFTIGGAFNPNVANPKAELARLEKKLKAGAVFFLTQPVFDEGRISTVKEARAMGAKMLLGIMPLISYRNAVYMNNEVPGIQIPTAYVNRFSPEMSREEAQRTGVEIALEIAESLRPHADGFYFMTPFNRAEIVAELIEKCRKM
;
A
#
# COMPACT_ATOMS: atom_id res chain seq x y z
N VAL A 1 -2.47 -10.05 -13.36
CA VAL A 1 -3.04 -11.19 -14.09
C VAL A 1 -2.43 -12.45 -13.48
N PRO A 2 -3.24 -13.42 -13.00
CA PRO A 2 -2.73 -14.69 -12.49
C PRO A 2 -1.81 -15.38 -13.49
N GLU A 3 -0.76 -16.04 -13.04
CA GLU A 3 0.24 -16.67 -13.93
C GLU A 3 -0.35 -17.65 -14.93
N LEU A 4 -1.40 -18.39 -14.53
CA LEU A 4 -2.14 -19.32 -15.40
C LEU A 4 -2.73 -18.67 -16.66
N ASN A 5 -2.98 -17.38 -16.67
CA ASN A 5 -3.65 -16.67 -17.77
C ASN A 5 -2.74 -15.73 -18.57
N ARG A 6 -1.43 -15.67 -18.26
CA ARG A 6 -0.50 -14.77 -18.95
C ARG A 6 -0.38 -15.03 -20.46
N GLY A 7 -0.63 -16.25 -20.90
CA GLY A 7 -0.60 -16.61 -22.33
C GLY A 7 -1.87 -16.28 -23.13
N TYR A 8 -2.99 -16.09 -22.45
CA TYR A 8 -4.30 -15.93 -23.08
C TYR A 8 -4.85 -14.50 -22.97
N ILE A 9 -4.41 -13.72 -22.00
CA ILE A 9 -4.87 -12.35 -21.79
C ILE A 9 -3.78 -11.38 -22.24
N LYS A 10 -3.99 -10.73 -23.38
CA LYS A 10 -3.15 -9.60 -23.79
C LYS A 10 -3.68 -8.34 -23.11
N PRO A 11 -2.85 -7.66 -22.29
CA PRO A 11 -3.25 -6.38 -21.72
C PRO A 11 -3.46 -5.35 -22.83
N VAL A 12 -4.62 -4.72 -22.84
CA VAL A 12 -4.93 -3.63 -23.79
C VAL A 12 -4.62 -2.30 -23.08
N PHE A 13 -3.33 -1.98 -22.98
CA PHE A 13 -2.88 -0.71 -22.41
C PHE A 13 -2.35 0.17 -23.55
N ASN A 14 -3.08 1.21 -23.87
CA ASN A 14 -2.64 2.21 -24.85
C ASN A 14 -1.73 3.28 -24.22
N VAL A 15 -1.82 3.45 -22.87
CA VAL A 15 -1.11 4.49 -22.13
C VAL A 15 -0.54 3.91 -20.83
N THR A 16 0.72 4.18 -20.53
CA THR A 16 1.33 3.85 -19.24
C THR A 16 0.88 4.83 -18.16
N SER A 17 0.97 4.45 -16.90
CA SER A 17 0.62 5.33 -15.78
C SER A 17 1.43 6.65 -15.80
N ALA A 18 2.73 6.59 -16.09
CA ALA A 18 3.54 7.81 -16.24
C ALA A 18 3.05 8.70 -17.39
N LYS A 19 2.71 8.10 -18.53
CA LYS A 19 2.18 8.88 -19.67
C LYS A 19 0.83 9.52 -19.38
N LEU A 20 -0.05 8.81 -18.66
CA LEU A 20 -1.32 9.38 -18.19
C LEU A 20 -1.08 10.56 -17.25
N MET A 21 -0.13 10.45 -16.31
CA MET A 21 0.24 11.54 -15.41
C MET A 21 0.77 12.76 -16.16
N GLU A 22 1.63 12.56 -17.18
CA GLU A 22 2.10 13.65 -18.05
C GLU A 22 0.94 14.36 -18.74
N MET A 23 -0.02 13.61 -19.30
CA MET A 23 -1.20 14.18 -19.94
C MET A 23 -2.03 15.02 -18.96
N ILE A 24 -2.30 14.49 -17.75
CA ILE A 24 -3.03 15.22 -16.71
C ILE A 24 -2.25 16.48 -16.30
N SER A 25 -0.93 16.36 -16.15
CA SER A 25 -0.05 17.50 -15.81
C SER A 25 -0.11 18.61 -16.87
N GLN A 26 -0.16 18.25 -18.15
CA GLN A 26 -0.37 19.21 -19.24
C GLN A 26 -1.75 19.85 -19.19
N MET A 27 -2.80 19.04 -19.00
CA MET A 27 -4.17 19.55 -18.86
C MET A 27 -4.35 20.49 -17.66
N ASN A 28 -3.60 20.26 -16.56
CA ASN A 28 -3.58 21.15 -15.41
C ASN A 28 -3.03 22.55 -15.73
N GLN A 29 -2.22 22.69 -16.78
CA GLN A 29 -1.67 23.97 -17.20
C GLN A 29 -2.59 24.72 -18.18
N ASP A 30 -3.58 24.04 -18.75
CA ASP A 30 -4.48 24.56 -19.79
C ASP A 30 -5.95 24.39 -19.34
N VAL A 31 -6.53 23.23 -19.63
CA VAL A 31 -7.97 22.95 -19.44
C VAL A 31 -8.41 23.05 -17.97
N PHE A 32 -7.55 22.68 -17.01
CA PHE A 32 -7.83 22.64 -15.57
C PHE A 32 -7.00 23.64 -14.78
N ALA A 33 -6.53 24.74 -15.42
CA ALA A 33 -5.67 25.72 -14.75
C ALA A 33 -6.31 26.33 -13.49
N ASP A 34 -7.64 26.57 -13.52
CA ASP A 34 -8.39 27.13 -12.38
C ASP A 34 -8.65 26.12 -11.24
N SER A 35 -8.59 24.82 -11.53
CA SER A 35 -8.82 23.75 -10.55
C SER A 35 -8.01 22.51 -10.93
N PRO A 36 -6.70 22.53 -10.73
CA PRO A 36 -5.82 21.45 -11.17
C PRO A 36 -6.01 20.17 -10.34
N PHE A 37 -5.92 19.02 -11.01
CA PHE A 37 -5.90 17.73 -10.36
C PHE A 37 -4.60 17.51 -9.59
N THR A 38 -4.70 17.04 -8.35
CA THR A 38 -3.56 16.50 -7.62
C THR A 38 -3.27 15.08 -8.09
N ILE A 39 -2.08 14.86 -8.64
CA ILE A 39 -1.71 13.58 -9.24
C ILE A 39 -1.04 12.69 -8.19
N GLY A 40 -1.63 11.53 -7.96
CA GLY A 40 -1.07 10.47 -7.12
C GLY A 40 -0.68 9.23 -7.91
N GLY A 41 0.18 8.41 -7.34
CA GLY A 41 0.63 7.16 -7.94
C GLY A 41 0.65 5.98 -6.98
N ALA A 42 0.75 4.76 -7.54
CA ALA A 42 1.02 3.57 -6.75
C ALA A 42 2.54 3.34 -6.62
N PHE A 43 2.97 2.87 -5.46
CA PHE A 43 4.32 2.44 -5.16
C PHE A 43 4.29 1.12 -4.40
N ASN A 44 5.13 0.16 -4.78
CA ASN A 44 5.21 -1.11 -4.08
C ASN A 44 6.59 -1.31 -3.44
N PRO A 45 6.74 -1.06 -2.12
CA PRO A 45 8.00 -1.25 -1.42
C PRO A 45 8.38 -2.74 -1.27
N ASN A 46 7.44 -3.66 -1.49
CA ASN A 46 7.61 -5.09 -1.26
C ASN A 46 8.19 -5.86 -2.47
N VAL A 47 8.56 -5.16 -3.55
CA VAL A 47 9.09 -5.79 -4.75
C VAL A 47 10.47 -6.42 -4.52
N ALA A 48 10.79 -7.46 -5.28
CA ALA A 48 12.10 -8.11 -5.24
C ALA A 48 13.24 -7.21 -5.76
N ASN A 49 12.93 -6.24 -6.63
CA ASN A 49 13.89 -5.28 -7.17
C ASN A 49 13.51 -3.83 -6.80
N PRO A 50 13.91 -3.33 -5.62
CA PRO A 50 13.62 -1.97 -5.18
C PRO A 50 14.17 -0.90 -6.12
N LYS A 51 15.35 -1.09 -6.71
CA LYS A 51 15.94 -0.11 -7.65
C LYS A 51 15.06 0.12 -8.87
N ALA A 52 14.45 -0.93 -9.42
CA ALA A 52 13.54 -0.80 -10.54
C ALA A 52 12.24 -0.08 -10.14
N GLU A 53 11.76 -0.27 -8.92
CA GLU A 53 10.57 0.44 -8.40
C GLU A 53 10.87 1.92 -8.17
N LEU A 54 12.02 2.25 -7.60
CA LEU A 54 12.47 3.64 -7.44
C LEU A 54 12.64 4.35 -8.79
N ALA A 55 13.18 3.66 -9.80
CA ALA A 55 13.26 4.22 -11.14
C ALA A 55 11.86 4.47 -11.78
N ARG A 56 10.87 3.62 -11.47
CA ARG A 56 9.47 3.86 -11.87
C ARG A 56 8.86 5.05 -11.11
N LEU A 57 9.15 5.16 -9.81
CA LEU A 57 8.74 6.29 -8.99
C LEU A 57 9.29 7.60 -9.57
N GLU A 58 10.58 7.65 -9.90
CA GLU A 58 11.21 8.83 -10.49
C GLU A 58 10.50 9.30 -11.76
N LYS A 59 10.15 8.37 -12.65
CA LYS A 59 9.39 8.69 -13.86
C LYS A 59 8.02 9.29 -13.55
N LYS A 60 7.33 8.77 -12.51
CA LYS A 60 6.03 9.29 -12.08
C LYS A 60 6.15 10.68 -11.44
N LEU A 61 7.20 10.91 -10.63
CA LEU A 61 7.49 12.24 -10.08
C LEU A 61 7.75 13.26 -11.19
N LYS A 62 8.58 12.92 -12.18
CA LYS A 62 8.84 13.77 -13.36
C LYS A 62 7.56 14.03 -14.18
N ALA A 63 6.62 13.10 -14.17
CA ALA A 63 5.32 13.22 -14.82
C ALA A 63 4.28 14.02 -14.00
N GLY A 64 4.66 14.59 -12.84
CA GLY A 64 3.83 15.46 -12.02
C GLY A 64 3.12 14.79 -10.83
N ALA A 65 3.41 13.52 -10.55
CA ALA A 65 2.88 12.88 -9.34
C ALA A 65 3.57 13.44 -8.09
N VAL A 66 2.78 13.72 -7.03
CA VAL A 66 3.28 14.33 -5.79
C VAL A 66 3.14 13.42 -4.58
N PHE A 67 2.21 12.46 -4.60
CA PHE A 67 2.02 11.50 -3.51
C PHE A 67 1.84 10.08 -4.04
N PHE A 68 2.10 9.10 -3.19
CA PHE A 68 2.05 7.69 -3.55
C PHE A 68 1.37 6.87 -2.46
N LEU A 69 0.46 5.99 -2.90
CA LEU A 69 -0.14 4.96 -2.08
C LEU A 69 0.67 3.68 -2.21
N THR A 70 1.07 3.08 -1.10
CA THR A 70 1.86 1.84 -1.14
C THR A 70 0.97 0.60 -1.16
N GLN A 71 1.53 -0.55 -1.52
CA GLN A 71 0.95 -1.82 -1.10
C GLN A 71 1.02 -1.94 0.42
N PRO A 72 0.20 -2.82 1.07
CA PRO A 72 0.26 -3.02 2.51
C PRO A 72 1.69 -3.32 2.97
N VAL A 73 2.13 -2.64 4.01
CA VAL A 73 3.46 -2.83 4.60
C VAL A 73 3.30 -3.55 5.93
N PHE A 74 3.91 -4.74 6.06
CA PHE A 74 3.90 -5.55 7.27
C PHE A 74 5.29 -5.68 7.90
N ASP A 75 6.33 -5.26 7.19
CA ASP A 75 7.73 -5.49 7.56
C ASP A 75 8.54 -4.20 7.52
N GLU A 76 9.22 -3.92 8.63
CA GLU A 76 10.17 -2.81 8.76
C GLU A 76 11.34 -2.90 7.78
N GLY A 77 11.68 -4.10 7.30
CA GLY A 77 12.73 -4.30 6.30
C GLY A 77 12.48 -3.54 4.98
N ARG A 78 11.23 -3.09 4.75
CA ARG A 78 10.84 -2.29 3.58
C ARG A 78 10.96 -0.78 3.78
N ILE A 79 11.25 -0.33 5.00
CA ILE A 79 11.38 1.10 5.33
C ILE A 79 12.51 1.77 4.55
N SER A 80 13.62 1.08 4.28
CA SER A 80 14.73 1.65 3.50
C SER A 80 14.27 2.15 2.13
N THR A 81 13.47 1.36 1.40
CA THR A 81 12.93 1.73 0.09
C THR A 81 11.95 2.90 0.19
N VAL A 82 11.16 2.97 1.26
CA VAL A 82 10.27 4.12 1.53
C VAL A 82 11.08 5.39 1.81
N LYS A 83 12.15 5.30 2.62
CA LYS A 83 13.05 6.43 2.90
C LYS A 83 13.71 6.97 1.63
N GLU A 84 14.18 6.08 0.76
CA GLU A 84 14.75 6.47 -0.53
C GLU A 84 13.70 7.18 -1.41
N ALA A 85 12.49 6.66 -1.49
CA ALA A 85 11.39 7.29 -2.23
C ALA A 85 11.07 8.70 -1.68
N ARG A 86 11.04 8.88 -0.35
CA ARG A 86 10.82 10.19 0.28
C ARG A 86 11.99 11.16 0.01
N ALA A 87 13.22 10.66 0.02
CA ALA A 87 14.40 11.47 -0.33
C ALA A 87 14.36 11.99 -1.78
N MET A 88 13.64 11.30 -2.68
CA MET A 88 13.38 11.74 -4.05
C MET A 88 12.24 12.77 -4.15
N GLY A 89 11.62 13.16 -3.04
CA GLY A 89 10.53 14.15 -2.99
C GLY A 89 9.12 13.57 -3.02
N ALA A 90 8.97 12.25 -2.98
CA ALA A 90 7.66 11.61 -2.94
C ALA A 90 7.03 11.73 -1.54
N LYS A 91 5.75 12.14 -1.47
CA LYS A 91 4.95 11.99 -0.25
C LYS A 91 4.37 10.59 -0.19
N MET A 92 4.66 9.85 0.88
CA MET A 92 4.32 8.44 1.02
C MET A 92 3.16 8.24 1.98
N LEU A 93 2.02 7.75 1.46
CA LEU A 93 0.89 7.28 2.24
C LEU A 93 1.02 5.76 2.34
N LEU A 94 1.40 5.28 3.53
CA LEU A 94 1.64 3.85 3.74
C LEU A 94 0.33 3.10 3.98
N GLY A 95 0.18 1.97 3.28
CA GLY A 95 -1.00 1.12 3.38
C GLY A 95 -0.98 0.28 4.65
N ILE A 96 -1.99 0.42 5.49
CA ILE A 96 -2.22 -0.41 6.67
C ILE A 96 -3.44 -1.28 6.42
N MET A 97 -3.26 -2.60 6.55
CA MET A 97 -4.34 -3.57 6.38
C MET A 97 -4.40 -4.51 7.57
N PRO A 98 -5.46 -4.46 8.39
CA PRO A 98 -5.64 -5.39 9.49
C PRO A 98 -5.87 -6.81 8.97
N LEU A 99 -5.15 -7.77 9.53
CA LEU A 99 -5.41 -9.20 9.34
C LEU A 99 -6.68 -9.58 10.15
N ILE A 100 -7.43 -10.57 9.68
CA ILE A 100 -8.73 -10.89 10.30
C ILE A 100 -8.86 -12.33 10.77
N SER A 101 -7.89 -13.18 10.47
CA SER A 101 -7.83 -14.57 10.91
C SER A 101 -6.50 -15.21 10.50
N TYR A 102 -6.20 -16.37 11.11
CA TYR A 102 -5.08 -17.23 10.68
C TYR A 102 -5.13 -17.55 9.18
N ARG A 103 -6.29 -18.02 8.70
CA ARG A 103 -6.49 -18.36 7.29
C ARG A 103 -6.27 -17.17 6.35
N ASN A 104 -6.71 -15.97 6.76
CA ASN A 104 -6.48 -14.76 5.99
C ASN A 104 -4.99 -14.40 5.94
N ALA A 105 -4.27 -14.46 7.06
CA ALA A 105 -2.84 -14.17 7.11
C ALA A 105 -2.03 -15.12 6.21
N VAL A 106 -2.33 -16.43 6.29
CA VAL A 106 -1.68 -17.46 5.45
C VAL A 106 -1.99 -17.25 3.97
N TYR A 107 -3.27 -17.00 3.62
CA TYR A 107 -3.68 -16.74 2.24
C TYR A 107 -2.97 -15.51 1.66
N MET A 108 -2.97 -14.40 2.40
CA MET A 108 -2.31 -13.16 1.96
C MET A 108 -0.81 -13.37 1.72
N ASN A 109 -0.16 -14.13 2.59
CA ASN A 109 1.28 -14.39 2.48
C ASN A 109 1.66 -15.32 1.32
N ASN A 110 0.79 -16.27 0.98
CA ASN A 110 1.10 -17.30 -0.02
C ASN A 110 0.56 -16.96 -1.41
N GLU A 111 -0.64 -16.35 -1.48
CA GLU A 111 -1.39 -16.20 -2.73
C GLU A 111 -1.39 -14.77 -3.27
N VAL A 112 -1.04 -13.76 -2.46
CA VAL A 112 -1.08 -12.37 -2.90
C VAL A 112 0.33 -11.88 -3.24
N PRO A 113 0.66 -11.69 -4.54
CA PRO A 113 1.99 -11.27 -4.94
C PRO A 113 2.39 -9.93 -4.33
N GLY A 114 3.59 -9.88 -3.75
CA GLY A 114 4.15 -8.66 -3.17
C GLY A 114 3.66 -8.35 -1.75
N ILE A 115 2.93 -9.26 -1.11
CA ILE A 115 2.64 -9.21 0.32
C ILE A 115 3.54 -10.23 1.04
N GLN A 116 4.22 -9.77 2.07
CA GLN A 116 5.03 -10.59 2.97
C GLN A 116 4.65 -10.24 4.41
N ILE A 117 4.06 -11.21 5.11
CA ILE A 117 3.65 -11.05 6.50
C ILE A 117 4.67 -11.80 7.35
N PRO A 118 5.38 -11.14 8.28
CA PRO A 118 6.30 -11.78 9.20
C PRO A 118 5.64 -12.94 9.96
N THR A 119 6.36 -14.05 10.08
CA THR A 119 5.87 -15.25 10.80
C THR A 119 5.44 -14.92 12.22
N ALA A 120 6.10 -13.95 12.87
CA ALA A 120 5.73 -13.48 14.21
C ALA A 120 4.27 -12.98 14.26
N TYR A 121 3.79 -12.29 13.23
CA TYR A 121 2.39 -11.84 13.16
C TYR A 121 1.43 -12.98 12.83
N VAL A 122 1.81 -13.88 11.90
CA VAL A 122 0.99 -15.05 11.56
C VAL A 122 0.76 -15.92 12.79
N ASN A 123 1.80 -16.14 13.60
CA ASN A 123 1.76 -16.98 14.79
C ASN A 123 0.94 -16.37 15.96
N ARG A 124 0.53 -15.11 15.85
CA ARG A 124 -0.41 -14.52 16.84
C ARG A 124 -1.85 -14.97 16.61
N PHE A 125 -2.13 -15.61 15.47
CA PHE A 125 -3.43 -16.20 15.19
C PHE A 125 -3.39 -17.72 15.39
N SER A 126 -4.50 -18.28 15.88
CA SER A 126 -4.78 -19.71 15.91
C SER A 126 -6.02 -20.01 15.07
N PRO A 127 -6.11 -21.20 14.43
CA PRO A 127 -7.31 -21.62 13.73
C PRO A 127 -8.55 -21.71 14.62
N GLU A 128 -8.36 -21.88 15.95
CA GLU A 128 -9.42 -22.05 16.95
C GLU A 128 -9.92 -20.71 17.54
N MET A 129 -9.26 -19.58 17.22
CA MET A 129 -9.70 -18.27 17.69
C MET A 129 -11.11 -17.96 17.24
N SER A 130 -11.90 -17.40 18.13
CA SER A 130 -13.18 -16.78 17.77
C SER A 130 -12.96 -15.62 16.77
N ARG A 131 -14.02 -15.25 16.08
CA ARG A 131 -13.96 -14.14 15.14
C ARG A 131 -13.57 -12.82 15.84
N GLU A 132 -14.09 -12.60 17.01
CA GLU A 132 -13.86 -11.40 17.84
C GLU A 132 -12.41 -11.33 18.34
N GLU A 133 -11.86 -12.45 18.78
CA GLU A 133 -10.44 -12.53 19.20
C GLU A 133 -9.50 -12.28 18.02
N ALA A 134 -9.73 -12.93 16.89
CA ALA A 134 -8.93 -12.73 15.69
C ALA A 134 -9.00 -11.28 15.18
N GLN A 135 -10.16 -10.64 15.26
CA GLN A 135 -10.32 -9.24 14.91
C GLN A 135 -9.51 -8.32 15.84
N ARG A 136 -9.57 -8.52 17.16
CA ARG A 136 -8.76 -7.74 18.11
C ARG A 136 -7.27 -7.90 17.84
N THR A 137 -6.79 -9.15 17.68
CA THR A 137 -5.41 -9.44 17.32
C THR A 137 -4.98 -8.73 16.05
N GLY A 138 -5.82 -8.71 15.02
CA GLY A 138 -5.53 -8.04 13.77
C GLY A 138 -5.45 -6.52 13.90
N VAL A 139 -6.30 -5.90 14.72
CA VAL A 139 -6.23 -4.46 15.02
C VAL A 139 -4.96 -4.14 15.80
N GLU A 140 -4.59 -4.95 16.80
CA GLU A 140 -3.35 -4.77 17.58
C GLU A 140 -2.12 -4.82 16.69
N ILE A 141 -2.01 -5.84 15.82
CA ILE A 141 -0.91 -5.95 14.86
C ILE A 141 -0.86 -4.73 13.94
N ALA A 142 -2.00 -4.30 13.42
CA ALA A 142 -2.06 -3.14 12.53
C ALA A 142 -1.64 -1.83 13.23
N LEU A 143 -1.94 -1.67 14.51
CA LEU A 143 -1.49 -0.55 15.33
C LEU A 143 0.03 -0.58 15.56
N GLU A 144 0.59 -1.73 15.94
CA GLU A 144 2.04 -1.92 16.10
C GLU A 144 2.79 -1.57 14.82
N ILE A 145 2.29 -2.02 13.67
CA ILE A 145 2.84 -1.69 12.35
C ILE A 145 2.73 -0.19 12.08
N ALA A 146 1.59 0.43 12.32
CA ALA A 146 1.39 1.86 12.10
C ALA A 146 2.32 2.69 12.99
N GLU A 147 2.53 2.29 14.24
CA GLU A 147 3.44 2.96 15.17
C GLU A 147 4.89 2.90 14.67
N SER A 148 5.37 1.71 14.28
CA SER A 148 6.73 1.53 13.77
C SER A 148 6.99 2.28 12.45
N LEU A 149 5.98 2.37 11.59
CA LEU A 149 6.08 3.05 10.29
C LEU A 149 5.88 4.56 10.36
N ARG A 150 5.27 5.09 11.42
CA ARG A 150 4.91 6.51 11.57
C ARG A 150 6.05 7.50 11.31
N PRO A 151 7.30 7.30 11.81
CA PRO A 151 8.40 8.21 11.53
C PRO A 151 8.78 8.29 10.04
N HIS A 152 8.32 7.34 9.24
CA HIS A 152 8.71 7.15 7.85
C HIS A 152 7.58 7.42 6.87
N ALA A 153 6.38 7.74 7.35
CA ALA A 153 5.19 8.02 6.55
C ALA A 153 4.89 9.54 6.51
N ASP A 154 4.31 10.01 5.43
CA ASP A 154 3.64 11.32 5.37
C ASP A 154 2.17 11.20 5.75
N GLY A 155 1.67 9.97 5.84
CA GLY A 155 0.33 9.60 6.29
C GLY A 155 0.06 8.11 6.09
N PHE A 156 -1.09 7.67 6.54
CA PHE A 156 -1.58 6.31 6.35
C PHE A 156 -2.87 6.31 5.55
N TYR A 157 -3.08 5.24 4.80
CA TYR A 157 -4.40 4.89 4.33
C TYR A 157 -4.73 3.45 4.75
N PHE A 158 -6.00 3.18 5.01
CA PHE A 158 -6.43 1.94 5.60
C PHE A 158 -7.21 1.11 4.58
N MET A 159 -6.85 -0.16 4.46
CA MET A 159 -7.53 -1.10 3.58
C MET A 159 -8.52 -1.93 4.38
N THR A 160 -9.77 -1.93 3.92
CA THR A 160 -10.86 -2.66 4.59
C THR A 160 -10.90 -4.10 4.12
N PRO A 161 -10.60 -5.09 4.99
CA PRO A 161 -10.73 -6.49 4.61
C PRO A 161 -12.21 -6.89 4.55
N PHE A 162 -12.64 -7.47 3.42
CA PHE A 162 -13.97 -8.07 3.25
C PHE A 162 -15.15 -7.15 3.68
N ASN A 163 -15.09 -5.86 3.36
CA ASN A 163 -16.10 -4.84 3.70
C ASN A 163 -16.38 -4.67 5.22
N ARG A 164 -15.40 -5.00 6.08
CA ARG A 164 -15.52 -4.81 7.54
C ARG A 164 -15.11 -3.40 7.93
N ALA A 165 -15.95 -2.43 7.64
CA ALA A 165 -15.66 -1.02 7.89
C ALA A 165 -15.46 -0.71 9.38
N GLU A 166 -16.14 -1.45 10.27
CA GLU A 166 -16.03 -1.31 11.73
C GLU A 166 -14.61 -1.51 12.25
N ILE A 167 -13.86 -2.47 11.68
CA ILE A 167 -12.46 -2.74 12.06
C ILE A 167 -11.58 -1.54 11.70
N VAL A 168 -11.80 -0.99 10.52
CA VAL A 168 -11.02 0.16 10.03
C VAL A 168 -11.39 1.42 10.79
N ALA A 169 -12.66 1.63 11.15
CA ALA A 169 -13.08 2.75 11.98
C ALA A 169 -12.40 2.71 13.35
N GLU A 170 -12.40 1.56 14.04
CA GLU A 170 -11.70 1.35 15.30
C GLU A 170 -10.19 1.64 15.17
N LEU A 171 -9.56 1.12 14.10
CA LEU A 171 -8.14 1.32 13.84
C LEU A 171 -7.79 2.80 13.64
N ILE A 172 -8.60 3.52 12.86
CA ILE A 172 -8.42 4.97 12.62
C ILE A 172 -8.52 5.75 13.93
N GLU A 173 -9.54 5.47 14.77
CA GLU A 173 -9.72 6.14 16.05
C GLU A 173 -8.51 5.93 16.98
N LYS A 174 -7.99 4.71 17.03
CA LYS A 174 -6.80 4.38 17.83
C LYS A 174 -5.53 5.06 17.26
N CYS A 175 -5.32 5.01 15.96
CA CYS A 175 -4.18 5.66 15.31
C CYS A 175 -4.14 7.19 15.49
N ARG A 176 -5.31 7.85 15.63
CA ARG A 176 -5.38 9.30 15.89
C ARG A 176 -4.96 9.68 17.31
N LYS A 177 -5.01 8.75 18.24
CA LYS A 177 -4.66 8.96 19.66
C LYS A 177 -3.18 8.62 19.96
N MET A 178 -2.48 8.00 19.03
CA MET A 178 -1.04 7.72 19.06
C MET A 178 -0.25 8.97 18.66
#